data_db68bba996d8b14910af0d819fdc6ff5
#
_entry.id   db68bba996d8b14910af0d819fdc6ff5
#
_cell.length_a   1.000
_cell.length_b   1.000
_cell.length_c   1.000
_cell.angle_alpha   90.00
_cell.angle_beta   90.00
_cell.angle_gamma   90.00
#
_symmetry.space_group_name_H-M   'P 1'
#
loop_
_entity.id
_entity.type
_entity.pdbx_description
1 polymer ?
#
loop_
_entity_poly.entity_id
_entity_poly.type
_entity_poly.pdbx_seq_one_letter_code
_entity_poly.pdbx_strand_id
1 'polypeptide(L)'
;MSQSQHSGMHMLNPSNYFYFLLSFVCASFSIVHAGELVRITPAQIKTLGIETAPIQASANANSQHLPGEIVVPVDQARIISAPQSGLIDQMLVATGQRVKQGQALAHLSSPDLVALQRDHLQALSQQRLSQNSLNRDAELYKDGIIAERRYLTSQSNHAEVNALLAERRQALKLSGMSPQAIKNLETSGSYTNGITLSAPIDGMVLEQLVTAGQRVDSAMPIYRIAKLSPLWLEIHAPTQALSTIQLGMKVSILNSEAYGKVIAIVPNVNKLDQTALVRVAINNGTASLAPGQLVEAQIAQPLNNKSTSFSVAKSAIVQINDGKNANQTLIFIQTKDGFEPRPINVLNNTGLQTFISGDFVGTERVVTSGTAALKAKMQGIGANE
;
A
#
# COMPACT_ATOMS: atom_id res chain seq x y z
N MET A 1 -56.95 21.07 -27.19
CA MET A 1 -57.11 20.80 -28.60
C MET A 1 -56.52 19.43 -28.82
N SER A 2 -57.39 18.47 -28.83
CA SER A 2 -57.93 17.70 -29.96
C SER A 2 -57.11 16.46 -30.21
N GLN A 3 -57.55 15.29 -29.68
CA GLN A 3 -58.39 14.24 -30.30
C GLN A 3 -57.55 13.42 -31.30
N SER A 4 -57.67 12.11 -31.46
CA SER A 4 -58.67 11.06 -31.15
C SER A 4 -58.06 9.73 -31.62
N GLN A 5 -58.29 8.63 -30.89
CA GLN A 5 -59.20 7.52 -31.17
C GLN A 5 -59.03 6.80 -32.53
N HIS A 6 -58.85 5.49 -32.57
CA HIS A 6 -59.79 4.38 -32.62
C HIS A 6 -59.04 3.05 -32.73
N SER A 7 -59.23 2.06 -31.89
CA SER A 7 -60.32 1.07 -31.86
C SER A 7 -60.37 0.14 -33.09
N GLY A 8 -60.23 -1.16 -32.84
CA GLY A 8 -60.40 -2.23 -33.80
C GLY A 8 -60.29 -3.61 -33.17
N MET A 9 -61.31 -4.01 -32.44
CA MET A 9 -61.57 -5.35 -31.90
C MET A 9 -62.17 -6.21 -33.03
N HIS A 10 -61.57 -7.42 -33.25
CA HIS A 10 -62.42 -8.48 -33.85
C HIS A 10 -62.04 -9.85 -33.21
N MET A 11 -63.11 -10.44 -32.77
CA MET A 11 -63.31 -11.76 -32.18
C MET A 11 -63.26 -12.90 -33.21
N LEU A 12 -63.14 -14.13 -32.57
CA LEU A 12 -63.71 -15.44 -32.93
C LEU A 12 -62.74 -16.47 -33.50
N ASN A 13 -62.21 -17.37 -32.72
CA ASN A 13 -62.64 -18.72 -32.29
C ASN A 13 -63.05 -19.70 -33.42
N PRO A 14 -63.05 -21.03 -33.19
CA PRO A 14 -62.11 -21.99 -32.63
C PRO A 14 -61.96 -23.19 -33.60
N SER A 15 -61.03 -24.06 -33.33
CA SER A 15 -61.31 -25.54 -33.46
C SER A 15 -60.02 -26.36 -33.57
N ASN A 16 -59.85 -27.22 -32.59
CA ASN A 16 -59.32 -28.58 -32.66
C ASN A 16 -58.12 -28.88 -33.55
N TYR A 17 -57.00 -29.32 -32.94
CA TYR A 17 -56.58 -30.73 -33.02
C TYR A 17 -55.51 -31.03 -31.98
N PHE A 18 -55.82 -32.00 -31.17
CA PHE A 18 -55.08 -32.76 -30.23
C PHE A 18 -53.96 -33.50 -30.98
N TYR A 19 -52.69 -33.13 -30.75
CA TYR A 19 -51.56 -34.03 -30.97
C TYR A 19 -50.62 -34.04 -29.75
N PHE A 20 -50.75 -35.13 -29.04
CA PHE A 20 -49.87 -35.60 -27.99
C PHE A 20 -48.51 -35.92 -28.63
N LEU A 21 -47.50 -35.05 -28.49
CA LEU A 21 -46.15 -35.38 -28.87
C LEU A 21 -45.29 -35.41 -27.60
N LEU A 22 -45.05 -36.63 -27.16
CA LEU A 22 -44.18 -37.04 -26.08
C LEU A 22 -42.74 -36.63 -26.42
N SER A 23 -42.32 -35.42 -25.96
CA SER A 23 -40.93 -35.01 -26.07
C SER A 23 -40.09 -35.72 -25.01
N PHE A 24 -39.41 -36.75 -25.46
CA PHE A 24 -38.36 -37.49 -24.76
C PHE A 24 -37.22 -36.51 -24.51
N VAL A 25 -37.12 -35.95 -23.29
CA VAL A 25 -35.95 -35.20 -22.82
C VAL A 25 -34.80 -36.23 -22.64
N CYS A 26 -33.96 -36.36 -23.67
CA CYS A 26 -32.67 -36.97 -23.56
C CYS A 26 -31.82 -36.08 -22.66
N ALA A 27 -31.77 -36.38 -21.37
CA ALA A 27 -30.73 -35.89 -20.48
C ALA A 27 -29.41 -36.46 -20.99
N SER A 28 -28.67 -35.65 -21.73
CA SER A 28 -27.29 -35.95 -22.11
C SER A 28 -26.44 -36.00 -20.84
N PHE A 29 -26.38 -37.18 -20.24
CA PHE A 29 -25.34 -37.48 -19.29
C PHE A 29 -24.00 -37.39 -20.05
N SER A 30 -23.25 -36.33 -19.85
CA SER A 30 -21.87 -36.26 -20.24
C SER A 30 -21.11 -37.33 -19.47
N ILE A 31 -20.92 -38.46 -20.11
CA ILE A 31 -20.04 -39.52 -19.64
C ILE A 31 -18.64 -38.88 -19.70
N VAL A 32 -18.13 -38.45 -18.55
CA VAL A 32 -16.69 -38.20 -18.38
C VAL A 32 -15.99 -39.51 -18.71
N HIS A 33 -15.33 -39.56 -19.87
CA HIS A 33 -14.47 -40.68 -20.20
C HIS A 33 -13.34 -40.71 -19.18
N ALA A 34 -13.44 -41.65 -18.23
CA ALA A 34 -12.31 -42.05 -17.43
C ALA A 34 -11.24 -42.53 -18.41
N GLY A 35 -10.07 -41.93 -18.43
CA GLY A 35 -9.01 -42.25 -19.36
C GLY A 35 -8.67 -43.75 -19.26
N GLU A 36 -8.44 -44.36 -20.42
CA GLU A 36 -8.12 -45.79 -20.50
C GLU A 36 -6.87 -46.09 -19.66
N LEU A 37 -6.97 -47.06 -18.75
CA LEU A 37 -5.90 -47.45 -17.83
C LEU A 37 -4.70 -47.98 -18.61
N VAL A 38 -3.55 -47.34 -18.46
CA VAL A 38 -2.29 -47.78 -19.07
C VAL A 38 -1.72 -48.93 -18.24
N ARG A 39 -1.95 -50.17 -18.68
CA ARG A 39 -1.45 -51.37 -18.01
C ARG A 39 0.04 -51.56 -18.29
N ILE A 40 0.83 -51.70 -17.24
CA ILE A 40 2.28 -51.89 -17.32
C ILE A 40 2.70 -52.96 -16.30
N THR A 41 3.54 -53.88 -16.73
CA THR A 41 4.09 -54.90 -15.84
C THR A 41 5.19 -54.33 -14.93
N PRO A 42 5.42 -54.93 -13.74
CA PRO A 42 6.47 -54.47 -12.84
C PRO A 42 7.87 -54.46 -13.47
N ALA A 43 8.16 -55.38 -14.41
CA ALA A 43 9.40 -55.41 -15.15
C ALA A 43 9.55 -54.16 -16.05
N GLN A 44 8.48 -53.79 -16.75
CA GLN A 44 8.44 -52.63 -17.61
C GLN A 44 8.55 -51.32 -16.83
N ILE A 45 8.01 -51.22 -15.61
CA ILE A 45 8.14 -50.05 -14.74
C ILE A 45 9.63 -49.74 -14.49
N LYS A 46 10.41 -50.79 -14.19
CA LYS A 46 11.85 -50.66 -13.93
C LYS A 46 12.62 -50.31 -15.20
N THR A 47 12.30 -50.93 -16.33
CA THR A 47 12.98 -50.69 -17.61
C THR A 47 12.70 -49.26 -18.16
N LEU A 48 11.49 -48.76 -17.98
CA LEU A 48 11.05 -47.44 -18.44
C LEU A 48 11.42 -46.30 -17.47
N GLY A 49 12.05 -46.64 -16.33
CA GLY A 49 12.47 -45.63 -15.32
C GLY A 49 11.30 -44.86 -14.74
N ILE A 50 10.15 -45.55 -14.52
CA ILE A 50 8.98 -44.90 -13.99
C ILE A 50 9.12 -44.74 -12.48
N GLU A 51 9.16 -43.48 -12.02
CA GLU A 51 9.18 -43.12 -10.60
C GLU A 51 7.89 -42.42 -10.21
N THR A 52 7.45 -42.61 -8.97
CA THR A 52 6.24 -42.00 -8.44
C THR A 52 6.51 -41.28 -7.14
N ALA A 53 5.89 -40.09 -6.93
CA ALA A 53 5.90 -39.38 -5.68
C ALA A 53 4.47 -39.13 -5.16
N PRO A 54 4.26 -39.02 -3.84
CA PRO A 54 2.96 -38.66 -3.29
C PRO A 54 2.53 -37.28 -3.73
N ILE A 55 1.26 -37.12 -4.06
CA ILE A 55 0.67 -35.78 -4.29
C ILE A 55 0.56 -35.08 -2.94
N GLN A 56 0.94 -33.81 -2.88
CA GLN A 56 0.90 -33.02 -1.64
C GLN A 56 -0.18 -31.93 -1.74
N ALA A 57 -1.11 -31.94 -0.78
CA ALA A 57 -2.08 -30.87 -0.66
C ALA A 57 -1.35 -29.57 -0.33
N SER A 58 -1.63 -28.52 -1.06
CA SER A 58 -0.99 -27.21 -0.89
C SER A 58 -2.02 -26.12 -0.74
N ALA A 59 -1.96 -25.42 0.39
CA ALA A 59 -2.79 -24.25 0.64
C ALA A 59 -2.31 -23.01 -0.15
N ASN A 60 -1.09 -23.06 -0.73
CA ASN A 60 -0.41 -21.91 -1.33
C ASN A 60 -0.51 -21.88 -2.88
N ALA A 61 -1.30 -22.75 -3.47
CA ALA A 61 -1.39 -22.88 -4.94
C ALA A 61 -1.86 -21.62 -5.67
N ASN A 62 -2.59 -20.77 -4.99
CA ASN A 62 -3.17 -19.54 -5.55
C ASN A 62 -2.49 -18.28 -5.02
N SER A 63 -1.27 -18.36 -4.49
CA SER A 63 -0.57 -17.17 -4.09
C SER A 63 0.11 -16.52 -5.30
N GLN A 64 -0.20 -15.25 -5.50
CA GLN A 64 0.45 -14.45 -6.53
C GLN A 64 1.66 -13.73 -5.92
N HIS A 65 2.80 -13.89 -6.56
CA HIS A 65 4.04 -13.22 -6.19
C HIS A 65 4.20 -11.97 -7.05
N LEU A 66 4.29 -10.82 -6.41
CA LEU A 66 4.41 -9.54 -7.07
C LEU A 66 5.52 -8.70 -6.42
N PRO A 67 6.33 -8.00 -7.21
CA PRO A 67 7.31 -7.07 -6.67
C PRO A 67 6.64 -5.87 -6.05
N GLY A 68 7.21 -5.38 -4.96
CA GLY A 68 6.74 -4.18 -4.30
C GLY A 68 7.86 -3.47 -3.55
N GLU A 69 7.60 -2.23 -3.16
CA GLU A 69 8.50 -1.36 -2.42
C GLU A 69 7.92 -1.01 -1.06
N ILE A 70 8.77 -1.05 -0.04
CA ILE A 70 8.41 -0.61 1.31
C ILE A 70 8.51 0.91 1.37
N VAL A 71 7.40 1.57 1.70
CA VAL A 71 7.35 3.03 1.81
C VAL A 71 6.81 3.48 3.16
N VAL A 72 7.18 4.69 3.55
CA VAL A 72 6.61 5.35 4.73
C VAL A 72 5.25 5.94 4.36
N PRO A 73 4.19 5.72 5.15
CA PRO A 73 2.93 6.42 4.99
C PRO A 73 3.11 7.95 4.95
N VAL A 74 2.38 8.62 4.07
CA VAL A 74 2.53 10.08 3.84
C VAL A 74 2.27 10.92 5.08
N ASP A 75 1.42 10.45 5.99
CA ASP A 75 1.10 11.09 7.26
C ASP A 75 2.16 10.87 8.34
N GLN A 76 3.08 9.93 8.14
CA GLN A 76 4.12 9.54 9.11
C GLN A 76 5.50 10.12 8.80
N ALA A 77 5.70 10.74 7.66
CA ALA A 77 6.93 11.43 7.31
C ALA A 77 6.80 12.94 7.53
N ARG A 78 7.86 13.56 8.01
CA ARG A 78 7.98 15.01 8.17
C ARG A 78 9.33 15.47 7.65
N ILE A 79 9.29 16.55 6.88
CA ILE A 79 10.49 17.30 6.47
C ILE A 79 10.61 18.46 7.44
N ILE A 80 11.77 18.58 8.04
CA ILE A 80 12.14 19.73 8.88
C ILE A 80 12.94 20.67 8.00
N SER A 81 12.37 21.84 7.76
CA SER A 81 12.98 22.87 6.92
C SER A 81 13.41 24.08 7.76
N ALA A 82 14.34 24.86 7.24
CA ALA A 82 14.74 26.13 7.85
C ALA A 82 13.57 27.11 7.83
N PRO A 83 13.14 27.65 8.98
CA PRO A 83 12.06 28.63 9.01
C PRO A 83 12.48 29.98 8.46
N GLN A 84 13.77 30.23 8.37
CA GLN A 84 14.38 31.45 7.81
C GLN A 84 15.84 31.20 7.37
N SER A 85 16.42 32.14 6.65
CA SER A 85 17.80 32.05 6.20
C SER A 85 18.79 32.14 7.37
N GLY A 86 19.88 31.40 7.27
CA GLY A 86 20.91 31.41 8.32
C GLY A 86 22.03 30.42 8.11
N LEU A 87 22.82 30.22 9.16
CA LEU A 87 23.93 29.26 9.23
C LEU A 87 23.53 28.11 10.17
N ILE A 88 23.64 26.89 9.70
CA ILE A 88 23.56 25.72 10.58
C ILE A 88 24.89 25.63 11.36
N ASP A 89 24.88 26.04 12.61
CA ASP A 89 26.10 25.99 13.45
C ASP A 89 26.29 24.67 14.17
N GLN A 90 25.18 23.95 14.48
CA GLN A 90 25.23 22.65 15.13
C GLN A 90 24.19 21.69 14.56
N MET A 91 24.64 20.43 14.36
CA MET A 91 23.79 19.29 14.07
C MET A 91 23.82 18.36 15.28
N LEU A 92 22.68 18.11 15.94
CA LEU A 92 22.60 17.41 17.23
C LEU A 92 22.23 15.94 17.10
N VAL A 93 21.75 15.53 15.92
CA VAL A 93 21.33 14.15 15.63
C VAL A 93 21.86 13.71 14.28
N ALA A 94 22.08 12.40 14.13
CA ALA A 94 22.58 11.79 12.90
C ALA A 94 21.51 10.92 12.23
N THR A 95 21.69 10.62 10.94
CA THR A 95 20.88 9.65 10.20
C THR A 95 20.86 8.29 10.89
N GLY A 96 19.69 7.64 10.98
CA GLY A 96 19.47 6.39 11.68
C GLY A 96 19.18 6.55 13.18
N GLN A 97 19.32 7.74 13.75
CA GLN A 97 19.03 7.98 15.17
C GLN A 97 17.53 8.13 15.41
N ARG A 98 17.04 7.53 16.52
CA ARG A 98 15.68 7.74 17.00
C ARG A 98 15.56 9.06 17.74
N VAL A 99 14.47 9.78 17.47
CA VAL A 99 14.16 11.07 18.09
C VAL A 99 12.75 11.06 18.67
N LYS A 100 12.58 11.86 19.72
CA LYS A 100 11.26 12.11 20.36
C LYS A 100 10.73 13.47 19.92
N GLN A 101 9.42 13.62 19.91
CA GLN A 101 8.77 14.91 19.68
C GLN A 101 9.33 15.96 20.64
N GLY A 102 9.69 17.14 20.11
CA GLY A 102 10.32 18.22 20.85
C GLY A 102 11.84 18.11 21.08
N GLN A 103 12.45 16.96 20.72
CA GLN A 103 13.90 16.80 20.80
C GLN A 103 14.63 17.73 19.85
N ALA A 104 15.68 18.40 20.33
CA ALA A 104 16.53 19.25 19.54
C ALA A 104 17.27 18.45 18.45
N LEU A 105 17.26 18.97 17.22
CA LEU A 105 17.84 18.34 16.02
C LEU A 105 19.03 19.12 15.49
N ALA A 106 18.92 20.45 15.41
CA ALA A 106 19.94 21.34 14.91
C ALA A 106 19.76 22.74 15.52
N HIS A 107 20.82 23.53 15.47
CA HIS A 107 20.79 24.94 15.78
C HIS A 107 21.04 25.75 14.51
N LEU A 108 20.16 26.74 14.26
CA LEU A 108 20.21 27.66 13.13
C LEU A 108 20.47 29.07 13.65
N SER A 109 21.62 29.61 13.36
CA SER A 109 21.99 31.03 13.64
C SER A 109 21.51 31.91 12.51
N SER A 110 20.75 32.96 12.84
CA SER A 110 20.14 33.83 11.83
C SER A 110 20.23 35.33 12.21
N PRO A 111 20.85 36.16 11.38
CA PRO A 111 20.82 37.62 11.56
C PRO A 111 19.40 38.18 11.46
N ASP A 112 18.54 37.61 10.60
CA ASP A 112 17.16 38.04 10.42
C ASP A 112 16.34 37.89 11.69
N LEU A 113 16.62 36.81 12.48
CA LEU A 113 16.00 36.63 13.78
C LEU A 113 16.33 37.78 14.75
N VAL A 114 17.56 38.24 14.76
CA VAL A 114 17.96 39.36 15.63
C VAL A 114 17.21 40.65 15.24
N ALA A 115 17.02 40.90 13.95
CA ALA A 115 16.21 42.02 13.49
C ALA A 115 14.73 41.89 13.94
N LEU A 116 14.11 40.71 13.79
CA LEU A 116 12.74 40.48 14.26
C LEU A 116 12.59 40.68 15.78
N GLN A 117 13.58 40.23 16.57
CA GLN A 117 13.60 40.44 18.03
C GLN A 117 13.69 41.91 18.41
N ARG A 118 14.55 42.68 17.73
CA ARG A 118 14.66 44.12 17.91
C ARG A 118 13.32 44.83 17.64
N ASP A 119 12.71 44.50 16.49
CA ASP A 119 11.45 45.14 16.07
C ASP A 119 10.31 44.81 17.04
N HIS A 120 10.29 43.59 17.58
CA HIS A 120 9.33 43.16 18.61
C HIS A 120 9.53 43.96 19.93
N LEU A 121 10.77 44.07 20.43
CA LEU A 121 11.07 44.84 21.65
C LEU A 121 10.74 46.31 21.50
N GLN A 122 10.96 46.88 20.30
CA GLN A 122 10.57 48.26 19.99
C GLN A 122 9.04 48.43 20.07
N ALA A 123 8.27 47.52 19.43
CA ALA A 123 6.81 47.52 19.49
C ALA A 123 6.27 47.33 20.94
N LEU A 124 6.92 46.48 21.73
CA LEU A 124 6.60 46.26 23.14
C LEU A 124 6.81 47.56 23.95
N SER A 125 7.90 48.30 23.71
CA SER A 125 8.18 49.58 24.36
C SER A 125 7.14 50.64 24.01
N GLN A 126 6.75 50.73 22.73
CA GLN A 126 5.70 51.62 22.26
C GLN A 126 4.34 51.29 22.88
N GLN A 127 4.02 49.98 22.99
CA GLN A 127 2.78 49.53 23.62
C GLN A 127 2.71 49.95 25.10
N ARG A 128 3.81 49.77 25.86
CA ARG A 128 3.86 50.23 27.27
C ARG A 128 3.66 51.73 27.40
N LEU A 129 4.26 52.51 26.49
CA LEU A 129 4.12 53.95 26.48
C LEU A 129 2.68 54.39 26.17
N SER A 130 2.07 53.81 25.13
CA SER A 130 0.70 54.08 24.73
C SER A 130 -0.31 53.67 25.79
N GLN A 131 -0.07 52.54 26.47
CA GLN A 131 -0.89 52.07 27.60
C GLN A 131 -0.88 53.07 28.78
N ASN A 132 0.33 53.54 29.16
CA ASN A 132 0.46 54.52 30.22
C ASN A 132 -0.24 55.85 29.86
N SER A 133 -0.14 56.29 28.58
CA SER A 133 -0.82 57.48 28.07
C SER A 133 -2.35 57.30 28.11
N LEU A 134 -2.84 56.17 27.64
CA LEU A 134 -4.27 55.85 27.69
C LEU A 134 -4.81 55.78 29.12
N ASN A 135 -4.10 55.15 30.06
CA ASN A 135 -4.51 55.10 31.46
C ASN A 135 -4.62 56.49 32.06
N ARG A 136 -3.60 57.34 31.86
CA ARG A 136 -3.61 58.73 32.35
C ARG A 136 -4.74 59.54 31.71
N ASP A 137 -4.92 59.48 30.38
CA ASP A 137 -5.96 60.21 29.69
C ASP A 137 -7.38 59.71 30.06
N ALA A 138 -7.54 58.40 30.39
CA ALA A 138 -8.78 57.87 30.91
C ALA A 138 -9.16 58.45 32.28
N GLU A 139 -8.18 58.60 33.23
CA GLU A 139 -8.39 59.21 34.53
C GLU A 139 -8.74 60.71 34.38
N LEU A 140 -7.98 61.46 33.58
CA LEU A 140 -8.24 62.89 33.35
C LEU A 140 -9.58 63.16 32.64
N TYR A 141 -10.02 62.28 31.77
CA TYR A 141 -11.35 62.36 31.14
C TYR A 141 -12.47 62.09 32.17
N LYS A 142 -12.29 61.06 32.98
CA LYS A 142 -13.24 60.76 34.07
C LYS A 142 -13.43 61.91 35.02
N ASP A 143 -12.36 62.69 35.30
CA ASP A 143 -12.37 63.85 36.19
C ASP A 143 -12.82 65.14 35.45
N GLY A 144 -13.21 65.04 34.16
CA GLY A 144 -13.67 66.18 33.36
C GLY A 144 -12.56 67.17 32.94
N ILE A 145 -11.28 66.81 33.12
CA ILE A 145 -10.12 67.70 32.86
C ILE A 145 -9.77 67.80 31.39
N ILE A 146 -10.00 66.72 30.60
CA ILE A 146 -9.71 66.69 29.14
C ILE A 146 -10.97 66.42 28.35
N ALA A 147 -10.96 66.87 27.06
CA ALA A 147 -12.04 66.61 26.14
C ALA A 147 -12.05 65.13 25.71
N GLU A 148 -13.25 64.56 25.48
CA GLU A 148 -13.48 63.20 25.01
C GLU A 148 -12.64 62.85 23.78
N ARG A 149 -12.53 63.79 22.83
CA ARG A 149 -11.73 63.60 21.62
C ARG A 149 -10.28 63.19 21.94
N ARG A 150 -9.67 63.76 22.96
CA ARG A 150 -8.29 63.40 23.36
C ARG A 150 -8.22 61.99 23.93
N TYR A 151 -9.15 61.60 24.77
CA TYR A 151 -9.24 60.23 25.28
C TYR A 151 -9.44 59.22 24.16
N LEU A 152 -10.37 59.44 23.20
CA LEU A 152 -10.59 58.59 22.05
C LEU A 152 -9.35 58.50 21.14
N THR A 153 -8.57 59.56 21.01
CA THR A 153 -7.30 59.56 20.26
C THR A 153 -6.27 58.64 20.93
N SER A 154 -6.10 58.73 22.27
CA SER A 154 -5.17 57.82 22.97
C SER A 154 -5.64 56.37 22.95
N GLN A 155 -6.96 56.17 22.98
CA GLN A 155 -7.55 54.82 22.83
C GLN A 155 -7.26 54.20 21.44
N SER A 156 -7.48 55.02 20.38
CA SER A 156 -7.20 54.58 19.00
C SER A 156 -5.70 54.32 18.78
N ASN A 157 -4.84 55.19 19.27
CA ASN A 157 -3.38 55.00 19.18
C ASN A 157 -2.92 53.73 19.93
N HIS A 158 -3.48 53.49 21.14
CA HIS A 158 -3.15 52.24 21.88
C HIS A 158 -3.63 50.98 21.12
N ALA A 159 -4.81 51.01 20.51
CA ALA A 159 -5.31 49.92 19.69
C ALA A 159 -4.40 49.62 18.49
N GLU A 160 -3.92 50.66 17.80
CA GLU A 160 -2.98 50.51 16.67
C GLU A 160 -1.65 49.89 17.11
N VAL A 161 -1.05 50.38 18.18
CA VAL A 161 0.22 49.86 18.70
C VAL A 161 0.07 48.44 19.23
N ASN A 162 -1.05 48.07 19.81
CA ASN A 162 -1.34 46.69 20.20
C ASN A 162 -1.43 45.76 18.98
N ALA A 163 -2.04 46.20 17.89
CA ALA A 163 -2.09 45.41 16.65
C ALA A 163 -0.67 45.20 16.07
N LEU A 164 0.17 46.23 16.07
CA LEU A 164 1.56 46.15 15.65
C LEU A 164 2.36 45.16 16.53
N LEU A 165 2.23 45.23 17.85
CA LEU A 165 2.89 44.28 18.76
C LEU A 165 2.46 42.83 18.50
N ALA A 166 1.16 42.59 18.27
CA ALA A 166 0.64 41.27 17.94
C ALA A 166 1.22 40.77 16.61
N GLU A 167 1.33 41.61 15.60
CA GLU A 167 1.97 41.28 14.31
C GLU A 167 3.44 40.87 14.52
N ARG A 168 4.23 41.68 15.24
CA ARG A 168 5.65 41.39 15.51
C ARG A 168 5.84 40.10 16.33
N ARG A 169 4.96 39.84 17.29
CA ARG A 169 4.97 38.60 18.05
C ARG A 169 4.66 37.39 17.14
N GLN A 170 3.74 37.54 16.20
CA GLN A 170 3.42 36.49 15.24
C GLN A 170 4.61 36.21 14.29
N ALA A 171 5.33 37.26 13.84
CA ALA A 171 6.54 37.13 13.04
C ALA A 171 7.61 36.29 13.78
N LEU A 172 7.83 36.51 15.08
CA LEU A 172 8.75 35.73 15.90
C LEU A 172 8.31 34.23 16.00
N LYS A 173 7.03 33.97 16.13
CA LYS A 173 6.52 32.58 16.13
C LYS A 173 6.77 31.89 14.79
N LEU A 174 6.49 32.57 13.69
CA LEU A 174 6.73 32.04 12.33
C LEU A 174 8.21 31.82 12.03
N SER A 175 9.09 32.61 12.64
CA SER A 175 10.54 32.42 12.55
C SER A 175 11.04 31.22 13.36
N GLY A 176 10.17 30.51 14.09
CA GLY A 176 10.51 29.31 14.88
C GLY A 176 10.83 29.58 16.35
N MET A 177 10.67 30.83 16.87
CA MET A 177 10.81 31.06 18.31
C MET A 177 9.68 30.44 19.10
N SER A 178 10.02 29.69 20.15
CA SER A 178 9.03 29.14 21.07
C SER A 178 8.33 30.24 21.89
N PRO A 179 7.09 30.04 22.33
CA PRO A 179 6.39 30.98 23.19
C PRO A 179 7.19 31.36 24.44
N GLN A 180 7.92 30.39 25.01
CA GLN A 180 8.77 30.64 26.19
C GLN A 180 9.98 31.51 25.85
N ALA A 181 10.62 31.30 24.68
CA ALA A 181 11.73 32.11 24.24
C ALA A 181 11.30 33.58 23.98
N ILE A 182 10.11 33.81 23.41
CA ILE A 182 9.52 35.11 23.22
C ILE A 182 9.26 35.80 24.57
N LYS A 183 8.69 35.08 25.54
CA LYS A 183 8.46 35.60 26.89
C LYS A 183 9.78 35.96 27.58
N ASN A 184 10.80 35.14 27.44
CA ASN A 184 12.13 35.43 27.99
C ASN A 184 12.72 36.72 27.35
N LEU A 185 12.61 36.87 26.01
CA LEU A 185 13.00 38.08 25.31
C LEU A 185 12.27 39.34 25.88
N GLU A 186 10.94 39.26 26.08
CA GLU A 186 10.11 40.34 26.60
C GLU A 186 10.48 40.76 28.03
N THR A 187 10.97 39.81 28.83
CA THR A 187 11.31 40.03 30.25
C THR A 187 12.76 40.45 30.47
N SER A 188 13.70 39.79 29.77
CA SER A 188 15.14 40.01 29.96
C SER A 188 15.72 41.08 28.98
N GLY A 189 15.04 41.27 27.83
CA GLY A 189 15.58 42.08 26.73
C GLY A 189 16.80 41.46 26.02
N SER A 190 17.16 40.21 26.37
CA SER A 190 18.34 39.53 25.81
C SER A 190 18.02 38.85 24.49
N TYR A 191 18.78 39.16 23.48
CA TYR A 191 18.67 38.56 22.15
C TYR A 191 19.25 37.13 22.14
N THR A 192 18.63 36.27 21.35
CA THR A 192 19.21 34.97 20.96
C THR A 192 19.73 35.03 19.54
N ASN A 193 20.90 34.42 19.29
CA ASN A 193 21.51 34.43 17.96
C ASN A 193 20.85 33.46 16.97
N GLY A 194 20.07 32.55 17.45
CA GLY A 194 19.46 31.49 16.61
C GLY A 194 18.31 30.76 17.26
N ILE A 195 17.83 29.77 16.56
CA ILE A 195 16.73 28.88 16.93
C ILE A 195 17.17 27.44 16.93
N THR A 196 16.63 26.69 17.87
CA THR A 196 16.77 25.25 17.90
C THR A 196 15.61 24.62 17.12
N LEU A 197 15.95 23.91 16.05
CA LEU A 197 14.99 23.11 15.29
C LEU A 197 14.72 21.82 16.07
N SER A 198 13.47 21.50 16.25
CA SER A 198 13.06 20.32 17.03
C SER A 198 12.22 19.36 16.19
N ALA A 199 12.21 18.08 16.60
CA ALA A 199 11.41 17.04 15.98
C ALA A 199 9.91 17.28 16.19
N PRO A 200 9.09 17.36 15.14
CA PRO A 200 7.65 17.54 15.26
C PRO A 200 6.90 16.27 15.64
N ILE A 201 7.53 15.11 15.50
CA ILE A 201 6.98 13.78 15.78
C ILE A 201 8.05 12.87 16.39
N ASP A 202 7.63 11.82 17.08
CA ASP A 202 8.50 10.69 17.40
C ASP A 202 8.84 9.92 16.11
N GLY A 203 10.08 9.47 15.96
CA GLY A 203 10.47 8.75 14.76
C GLY A 203 11.95 8.47 14.67
N MET A 204 12.40 8.19 13.45
CA MET A 204 13.81 8.00 13.09
C MET A 204 14.23 9.03 12.05
N VAL A 205 15.41 9.57 12.16
CA VAL A 205 16.02 10.43 11.14
C VAL A 205 16.38 9.56 9.94
N LEU A 206 15.65 9.70 8.84
CA LEU A 206 15.93 8.96 7.60
C LEU A 206 17.03 9.61 6.78
N GLU A 207 17.02 10.93 6.71
CA GLU A 207 17.93 11.71 5.90
C GLU A 207 18.36 12.98 6.64
N GLN A 208 19.63 13.31 6.49
CA GLN A 208 20.23 14.59 6.84
C GLN A 208 20.66 15.25 5.53
N LEU A 209 20.05 16.38 5.18
CA LEU A 209 20.17 17.02 3.87
C LEU A 209 21.15 18.20 3.84
N VAL A 210 21.62 18.59 5.03
CA VAL A 210 22.60 19.68 5.21
C VAL A 210 23.65 19.30 6.22
N THR A 211 24.76 20.05 6.27
CA THR A 211 25.86 19.84 7.20
C THR A 211 26.08 21.06 8.13
N ALA A 212 26.72 20.84 9.27
CA ALA A 212 27.16 21.95 10.12
C ALA A 212 28.13 22.86 9.35
N GLY A 213 28.02 24.17 9.55
CA GLY A 213 28.74 25.18 8.79
C GLY A 213 28.10 25.57 7.45
N GLN A 214 27.05 24.90 7.04
CA GLN A 214 26.33 25.23 5.79
C GLN A 214 25.37 26.39 6.00
N ARG A 215 25.35 27.32 5.03
CA ARG A 215 24.32 28.37 4.93
C ARG A 215 23.10 27.80 4.24
N VAL A 216 21.93 28.09 4.79
CA VAL A 216 20.62 27.63 4.29
C VAL A 216 19.70 28.81 4.05
N ASP A 217 18.85 28.68 3.05
CA ASP A 217 17.76 29.63 2.78
C ASP A 217 16.47 29.21 3.48
N SER A 218 15.53 30.16 3.60
CA SER A 218 14.18 29.86 4.12
C SER A 218 13.52 28.73 3.32
N ALA A 219 12.83 27.83 4.01
CA ALA A 219 12.18 26.62 3.50
C ALA A 219 13.13 25.52 2.98
N MET A 220 14.47 25.69 3.04
CA MET A 220 15.40 24.65 2.66
C MET A 220 15.27 23.45 3.60
N PRO A 221 15.11 22.19 3.06
CA PRO A 221 14.97 21.00 3.87
C PRO A 221 16.28 20.65 4.57
N ILE A 222 16.20 20.32 5.86
CA ILE A 222 17.35 20.00 6.74
C ILE A 222 17.35 18.53 7.12
N TYR A 223 16.21 18.02 7.57
CA TYR A 223 16.03 16.63 7.96
C TYR A 223 14.76 16.04 7.39
N ARG A 224 14.78 14.73 7.17
CA ARG A 224 13.59 13.92 6.97
C ARG A 224 13.45 12.93 8.11
N ILE A 225 12.35 13.02 8.85
CA ILE A 225 12.04 12.14 9.99
C ILE A 225 10.78 11.36 9.68
N ALA A 226 10.74 10.08 10.08
CA ALA A 226 9.57 9.26 9.90
C ALA A 226 9.32 8.29 11.05
N LYS A 227 8.04 7.96 11.26
CA LYS A 227 7.63 6.78 12.01
C LYS A 227 7.73 5.56 11.11
N LEU A 228 8.35 4.48 11.61
CA LEU A 228 8.58 3.25 10.85
C LEU A 228 7.57 2.14 11.21
N SER A 229 6.47 2.46 11.84
CA SER A 229 5.38 1.53 12.13
C SER A 229 4.07 2.31 12.26
N PRO A 230 3.03 1.90 11.48
CA PRO A 230 3.05 0.94 10.38
C PRO A 230 3.87 1.41 9.18
N LEU A 231 4.25 0.50 8.31
CA LEU A 231 4.80 0.80 6.97
C LEU A 231 3.77 0.45 5.90
N TRP A 232 3.93 0.99 4.72
CA TRP A 232 3.18 0.54 3.56
C TRP A 232 4.09 -0.27 2.62
N LEU A 233 3.48 -1.27 1.98
CA LEU A 233 4.05 -1.94 0.84
C LEU A 233 3.25 -1.52 -0.39
N GLU A 234 3.92 -0.91 -1.34
CA GLU A 234 3.37 -0.52 -2.62
C GLU A 234 3.75 -1.56 -3.67
N ILE A 235 2.75 -2.29 -4.17
CA ILE A 235 2.88 -3.36 -5.15
C ILE A 235 2.44 -2.84 -6.50
N HIS A 236 3.29 -2.97 -7.52
CA HIS A 236 2.95 -2.70 -8.90
C HIS A 236 2.35 -3.96 -9.53
N ALA A 237 1.03 -4.07 -9.48
CA ALA A 237 0.31 -5.25 -9.97
C ALA A 237 -0.08 -5.09 -11.45
N PRO A 238 0.24 -6.07 -12.32
CA PRO A 238 -0.27 -6.10 -13.69
C PRO A 238 -1.81 -6.02 -13.71
N THR A 239 -2.38 -5.34 -14.69
CA THR A 239 -3.85 -5.15 -14.78
C THR A 239 -4.64 -6.46 -14.76
N GLN A 240 -4.07 -7.53 -15.33
CA GLN A 240 -4.65 -8.87 -15.30
C GLN A 240 -4.79 -9.44 -13.88
N ALA A 241 -3.85 -9.11 -12.99
CA ALA A 241 -3.84 -9.55 -11.61
C ALA A 241 -4.87 -8.84 -10.74
N LEU A 242 -5.29 -7.63 -11.11
CA LEU A 242 -6.20 -6.81 -10.33
C LEU A 242 -7.57 -7.46 -10.13
N SER A 243 -8.05 -8.24 -11.09
CA SER A 243 -9.35 -8.93 -11.00
C SER A 243 -9.43 -9.91 -9.83
N THR A 244 -8.27 -10.38 -9.35
CA THR A 244 -8.16 -11.35 -8.26
C THR A 244 -7.79 -10.73 -6.91
N ILE A 245 -7.37 -9.45 -6.90
CA ILE A 245 -6.96 -8.73 -5.68
C ILE A 245 -8.15 -7.95 -5.13
N GLN A 246 -8.42 -8.10 -3.83
CA GLN A 246 -9.50 -7.42 -3.13
C GLN A 246 -9.00 -6.72 -1.86
N LEU A 247 -9.72 -5.69 -1.44
CA LEU A 247 -9.46 -5.01 -0.16
C LEU A 247 -9.56 -6.00 1.00
N GLY A 248 -8.66 -5.86 1.97
CA GLY A 248 -8.61 -6.71 3.15
C GLY A 248 -7.86 -8.04 2.96
N MET A 249 -7.46 -8.41 1.74
CA MET A 249 -6.65 -9.62 1.51
C MET A 249 -5.35 -9.57 2.30
N LYS A 250 -4.96 -10.72 2.84
CA LYS A 250 -3.70 -10.88 3.58
C LYS A 250 -2.54 -10.96 2.59
N VAL A 251 -1.50 -10.20 2.90
CA VAL A 251 -0.25 -10.16 2.12
C VAL A 251 0.90 -10.46 3.07
N SER A 252 1.76 -11.39 2.71
CA SER A 252 3.01 -11.68 3.38
C SER A 252 4.19 -11.28 2.52
N ILE A 253 5.31 -10.97 3.15
CA ILE A 253 6.57 -10.66 2.45
C ILE A 253 7.43 -11.92 2.47
N LEU A 254 7.91 -12.31 1.29
CA LEU A 254 8.77 -13.49 1.15
C LEU A 254 10.06 -13.30 1.96
N ASN A 255 10.51 -14.34 2.64
CA ASN A 255 11.69 -14.35 3.51
C ASN A 255 11.64 -13.34 4.68
N SER A 256 10.44 -12.93 5.10
CA SER A 256 10.21 -12.06 6.25
C SER A 256 9.02 -12.55 7.06
N GLU A 257 9.00 -12.24 8.35
CA GLU A 257 7.83 -12.44 9.21
C GLU A 257 6.79 -11.33 9.07
N ALA A 258 7.08 -10.33 8.23
CA ALA A 258 6.20 -9.20 8.02
C ALA A 258 4.98 -9.58 7.18
N TYR A 259 3.83 -9.12 7.63
CA TYR A 259 2.56 -9.30 6.92
C TYR A 259 1.65 -8.10 7.12
N GLY A 260 0.72 -7.97 6.20
CA GLY A 260 -0.25 -6.88 6.21
C GLY A 260 -1.54 -7.23 5.50
N LYS A 261 -2.33 -6.21 5.21
CA LYS A 261 -3.59 -6.30 4.46
C LYS A 261 -3.64 -5.25 3.37
N VAL A 262 -4.25 -5.61 2.25
CA VAL A 262 -4.57 -4.67 1.17
C VAL A 262 -5.52 -3.60 1.69
N ILE A 263 -5.11 -2.33 1.64
CA ILE A 263 -5.90 -1.17 2.09
C ILE A 263 -6.41 -0.31 0.95
N ALA A 264 -5.75 -0.36 -0.21
CA ALA A 264 -6.17 0.40 -1.39
C ALA A 264 -5.72 -0.29 -2.67
N ILE A 265 -6.55 -0.17 -3.69
CA ILE A 265 -6.22 -0.50 -5.07
C ILE A 265 -6.45 0.79 -5.85
N VAL A 266 -5.38 1.38 -6.39
CA VAL A 266 -5.47 2.66 -7.11
C VAL A 266 -5.86 2.37 -8.55
N PRO A 267 -7.04 2.86 -9.03
CA PRO A 267 -7.52 2.54 -10.36
C PRO A 267 -6.84 3.38 -11.47
N ASN A 268 -5.58 3.73 -11.26
CA ASN A 268 -4.76 4.45 -12.23
C ASN A 268 -3.66 3.53 -12.72
N VAL A 269 -3.72 3.22 -14.02
CA VAL A 269 -2.74 2.33 -14.65
C VAL A 269 -1.57 3.16 -15.18
N ASN A 270 -0.37 2.79 -14.78
CA ASN A 270 0.85 3.37 -15.32
C ASN A 270 0.97 2.98 -16.81
N LYS A 271 1.12 3.98 -17.67
CA LYS A 271 1.15 3.77 -19.13
C LYS A 271 2.40 3.05 -19.63
N LEU A 272 3.51 3.12 -18.86
CA LEU A 272 4.79 2.54 -19.27
C LEU A 272 4.85 1.02 -19.08
N ASP A 273 4.35 0.55 -17.94
CA ASP A 273 4.47 -0.86 -17.53
C ASP A 273 3.12 -1.58 -17.41
N GLN A 274 1.99 -0.87 -17.66
CA GLN A 274 0.63 -1.40 -17.58
C GLN A 274 0.30 -2.00 -16.19
N THR A 275 0.88 -1.43 -15.14
CA THR A 275 0.63 -1.82 -13.75
C THR A 275 -0.28 -0.82 -13.04
N ALA A 276 -1.00 -1.30 -12.04
CA ALA A 276 -1.73 -0.48 -11.09
C ALA A 276 -1.14 -0.64 -9.69
N LEU A 277 -1.25 0.41 -8.89
CA LEU A 277 -0.71 0.43 -7.54
C LEU A 277 -1.67 -0.24 -6.56
N VAL A 278 -1.20 -1.29 -5.90
CA VAL A 278 -1.88 -1.94 -4.77
C VAL A 278 -1.13 -1.59 -3.49
N ARG A 279 -1.81 -0.98 -2.53
CA ARG A 279 -1.22 -0.57 -1.26
C ARG A 279 -1.63 -1.50 -0.14
N VAL A 280 -0.64 -1.95 0.61
CA VAL A 280 -0.79 -2.87 1.75
C VAL A 280 -0.29 -2.18 3.02
N ALA A 281 -1.07 -2.21 4.09
CA ALA A 281 -0.62 -1.76 5.40
C ALA A 281 0.06 -2.91 6.14
N ILE A 282 1.34 -2.71 6.51
CA ILE A 282 2.14 -3.67 7.26
C ILE A 282 2.24 -3.19 8.70
N ASN A 283 1.55 -3.90 9.58
CA ASN A 283 1.48 -3.56 11.01
C ASN A 283 2.41 -4.44 11.86
N ASN A 284 2.84 -5.59 11.34
CA ASN A 284 3.64 -6.57 12.05
C ASN A 284 4.93 -6.88 11.30
N GLY A 285 6.01 -7.13 12.04
CA GLY A 285 7.31 -7.47 11.44
C GLY A 285 8.02 -6.28 10.78
N THR A 286 7.60 -5.03 11.05
CA THR A 286 8.19 -3.84 10.42
C THR A 286 9.65 -3.59 10.82
N ALA A 287 10.12 -4.18 11.92
CA ALA A 287 11.50 -3.99 12.41
C ALA A 287 12.59 -4.54 11.46
N SER A 288 12.24 -5.51 10.63
CA SER A 288 13.13 -6.12 9.63
C SER A 288 13.05 -5.44 8.25
N LEU A 289 12.22 -4.40 8.11
CA LEU A 289 11.98 -3.72 6.84
C LEU A 289 12.55 -2.30 6.86
N ALA A 290 13.08 -1.88 5.72
CA ALA A 290 13.58 -0.52 5.53
C ALA A 290 12.78 0.20 4.43
N PRO A 291 12.42 1.49 4.62
CA PRO A 291 11.86 2.30 3.54
C PRO A 291 12.78 2.32 2.32
N GLY A 292 12.21 2.18 1.11
CA GLY A 292 12.95 2.03 -0.15
C GLY A 292 13.39 0.60 -0.46
N GLN A 293 13.14 -0.37 0.43
CA GLN A 293 13.47 -1.76 0.19
C GLN A 293 12.51 -2.38 -0.82
N LEU A 294 13.07 -3.01 -1.85
CA LEU A 294 12.31 -3.84 -2.78
C LEU A 294 12.12 -5.23 -2.18
N VAL A 295 10.90 -5.72 -2.20
CA VAL A 295 10.50 -7.01 -1.64
C VAL A 295 9.57 -7.75 -2.58
N GLU A 296 9.47 -9.06 -2.40
CA GLU A 296 8.49 -9.90 -3.09
C GLU A 296 7.28 -10.12 -2.18
N ALA A 297 6.13 -9.65 -2.61
CA ALA A 297 4.85 -9.78 -1.90
C ALA A 297 4.11 -11.04 -2.35
N GLN A 298 3.62 -11.80 -1.40
CA GLN A 298 2.75 -12.94 -1.63
C GLN A 298 1.33 -12.61 -1.19
N ILE A 299 0.41 -12.46 -2.15
CA ILE A 299 -0.99 -12.18 -1.90
C ILE A 299 -1.75 -13.52 -1.80
N ALA A 300 -2.35 -13.78 -0.64
CA ALA A 300 -3.17 -14.96 -0.43
C ALA A 300 -4.50 -14.80 -1.19
N GLN A 301 -4.72 -15.58 -2.22
CA GLN A 301 -6.02 -15.62 -2.89
C GLN A 301 -7.01 -16.47 -2.07
N PRO A 302 -8.28 -16.05 -1.95
CA PRO A 302 -9.30 -16.86 -1.33
C PRO A 302 -9.45 -18.17 -2.14
N LEU A 303 -9.34 -19.29 -1.46
CA LEU A 303 -9.69 -20.58 -2.04
C LEU A 303 -11.17 -20.51 -2.42
N ASN A 304 -11.48 -20.52 -3.69
CA ASN A 304 -12.85 -20.81 -4.13
C ASN A 304 -13.21 -22.19 -3.56
N ASN A 305 -14.26 -22.26 -2.81
CA ASN A 305 -14.70 -23.29 -1.85
C ASN A 305 -14.84 -24.73 -2.36
N LYS A 306 -14.19 -25.17 -3.46
CA LYS A 306 -14.32 -26.55 -3.96
C LYS A 306 -13.08 -27.18 -4.59
N SER A 307 -11.94 -26.50 -4.69
CA SER A 307 -10.77 -27.12 -5.32
C SER A 307 -9.62 -27.19 -4.33
N THR A 308 -9.44 -28.32 -3.70
CA THR A 308 -8.18 -28.63 -3.02
C THR A 308 -7.07 -28.53 -4.07
N SER A 309 -6.09 -27.67 -3.83
CA SER A 309 -4.95 -27.56 -4.72
C SER A 309 -3.83 -28.48 -4.26
N PHE A 310 -3.10 -29.01 -5.22
CA PHE A 310 -2.05 -29.97 -4.98
C PHE A 310 -0.75 -29.51 -5.66
N SER A 311 0.37 -29.84 -5.05
CA SER A 311 1.70 -29.60 -5.61
C SER A 311 2.24 -30.88 -6.22
N VAL A 312 2.69 -30.79 -7.48
CA VAL A 312 3.36 -31.88 -8.20
C VAL A 312 4.66 -31.38 -8.84
N ALA A 313 5.60 -32.29 -9.09
CA ALA A 313 6.79 -31.93 -9.85
C ALA A 313 6.39 -31.55 -11.28
N LYS A 314 7.07 -30.55 -11.84
CA LYS A 314 6.83 -30.09 -13.23
C LYS A 314 6.95 -31.22 -14.25
N SER A 315 7.84 -32.18 -14.00
CA SER A 315 8.05 -33.37 -14.84
C SER A 315 6.86 -34.35 -14.87
N ALA A 316 5.94 -34.26 -13.90
CA ALA A 316 4.74 -35.08 -13.86
C ALA A 316 3.66 -34.65 -14.85
N ILE A 317 3.76 -33.44 -15.39
CA ILE A 317 2.75 -32.82 -16.25
C ILE A 317 2.94 -33.28 -17.69
N VAL A 318 1.88 -33.81 -18.27
CA VAL A 318 1.86 -34.26 -19.67
C VAL A 318 0.81 -33.50 -20.45
N GLN A 319 1.22 -32.95 -21.59
CA GLN A 319 0.30 -32.32 -22.53
C GLN A 319 0.03 -33.28 -23.70
N ILE A 320 -1.24 -33.46 -24.06
CA ILE A 320 -1.68 -34.32 -25.16
C ILE A 320 -2.39 -33.43 -26.19
N ASN A 321 -1.95 -33.57 -27.44
CA ASN A 321 -2.60 -33.01 -28.61
C ASN A 321 -3.25 -34.15 -29.39
N ASP A 322 -4.51 -34.36 -29.19
CA ASP A 322 -5.28 -35.42 -29.86
C ASP A 322 -6.07 -34.87 -31.04
N GLY A 323 -5.57 -34.05 -31.87
CA GLY A 323 -6.20 -33.61 -33.11
C GLY A 323 -7.72 -33.32 -33.11
N LYS A 324 -8.44 -33.83 -32.12
CA LYS A 324 -9.89 -33.71 -31.93
C LYS A 324 -10.27 -32.91 -30.67
N ASN A 325 -9.39 -32.81 -29.69
CA ASN A 325 -9.62 -32.00 -28.48
C ASN A 325 -8.40 -31.13 -28.21
N ALA A 326 -8.63 -29.80 -28.07
CA ALA A 326 -7.59 -28.81 -27.81
C ALA A 326 -6.78 -29.20 -26.57
N ASN A 327 -5.45 -29.24 -26.68
CA ASN A 327 -4.43 -29.28 -25.62
C ASN A 327 -4.91 -29.69 -24.23
N GLN A 328 -5.10 -30.97 -24.00
CA GLN A 328 -5.46 -31.50 -22.69
C GLN A 328 -4.20 -31.74 -21.85
N THR A 329 -4.18 -31.14 -20.65
CA THR A 329 -3.11 -31.32 -19.66
C THR A 329 -3.54 -32.38 -18.65
N LEU A 330 -2.68 -33.37 -18.43
CA LEU A 330 -2.99 -34.47 -17.50
C LEU A 330 -1.76 -34.89 -16.68
N ILE A 331 -2.00 -35.71 -15.66
CA ILE A 331 -0.99 -36.44 -14.90
C ILE A 331 -1.36 -37.90 -14.86
N PHE A 332 -0.36 -38.76 -14.64
CA PHE A 332 -0.58 -40.22 -14.45
C PHE A 332 -0.58 -40.58 -12.97
N ILE A 333 -1.66 -41.20 -12.49
CA ILE A 333 -1.81 -41.66 -11.11
C ILE A 333 -1.55 -43.17 -11.07
N GLN A 334 -0.74 -43.60 -10.11
CA GLN A 334 -0.48 -44.99 -9.86
C GLN A 334 -1.69 -45.65 -9.23
N THR A 335 -2.18 -46.72 -9.87
CA THR A 335 -3.23 -47.63 -9.37
C THR A 335 -2.67 -49.02 -9.15
N LYS A 336 -3.49 -49.96 -8.64
CA LYS A 336 -3.09 -51.37 -8.45
C LYS A 336 -2.79 -52.09 -9.79
N ASP A 337 -3.47 -51.65 -10.86
CA ASP A 337 -3.46 -52.37 -12.16
C ASP A 337 -2.69 -51.58 -13.25
N GLY A 338 -2.06 -50.47 -12.92
CA GLY A 338 -1.31 -49.65 -13.86
C GLY A 338 -1.34 -48.16 -13.54
N PHE A 339 -1.40 -47.33 -14.57
CA PHE A 339 -1.40 -45.88 -14.44
C PHE A 339 -2.64 -45.27 -15.11
N GLU A 340 -3.37 -44.46 -14.36
CA GLU A 340 -4.59 -43.80 -14.80
C GLU A 340 -4.25 -42.36 -15.23
N PRO A 341 -4.51 -41.96 -16.48
CA PRO A 341 -4.39 -40.60 -16.91
C PRO A 341 -5.56 -39.78 -16.34
N ARG A 342 -5.27 -38.72 -15.60
CA ARG A 342 -6.29 -37.87 -15.01
C ARG A 342 -6.10 -36.41 -15.47
N PRO A 343 -7.14 -35.77 -16.04
CA PRO A 343 -7.07 -34.39 -16.49
C PRO A 343 -6.90 -33.44 -15.31
N ILE A 344 -6.12 -32.37 -15.52
CA ILE A 344 -5.82 -31.38 -14.50
C ILE A 344 -5.96 -29.96 -15.06
N ASN A 345 -6.23 -29.01 -14.14
CA ASN A 345 -6.05 -27.62 -14.43
C ASN A 345 -4.78 -27.10 -13.73
N VAL A 346 -3.88 -26.54 -14.48
CA VAL A 346 -2.66 -25.91 -13.95
C VAL A 346 -3.04 -24.55 -13.40
N LEU A 347 -2.77 -24.34 -12.11
CA LEU A 347 -3.06 -23.08 -11.40
C LEU A 347 -1.88 -22.14 -11.43
N ASN A 348 -0.69 -22.65 -11.12
CA ASN A 348 0.54 -21.86 -11.06
C ASN A 348 1.78 -22.72 -11.23
N ASN A 349 2.88 -22.14 -11.73
CA ASN A 349 4.19 -22.78 -11.87
C ASN A 349 5.23 -21.99 -11.07
N THR A 350 5.89 -22.64 -10.12
CA THR A 350 6.99 -22.04 -9.35
C THR A 350 8.21 -22.95 -9.41
N GLY A 351 9.20 -22.58 -10.21
CA GLY A 351 10.45 -23.30 -10.34
C GLY A 351 10.26 -24.78 -10.76
N LEU A 352 10.54 -25.72 -9.86
CA LEU A 352 10.48 -27.17 -10.09
C LEU A 352 9.11 -27.77 -9.77
N GLN A 353 8.21 -27.01 -9.11
CA GLN A 353 6.88 -27.47 -8.72
C GLN A 353 5.79 -26.76 -9.52
N THR A 354 4.71 -27.49 -9.78
CA THR A 354 3.50 -26.97 -10.41
C THR A 354 2.31 -27.23 -9.50
N PHE A 355 1.50 -26.20 -9.31
CA PHE A 355 0.26 -26.29 -8.56
C PHE A 355 -0.89 -26.59 -9.51
N ILE A 356 -1.67 -27.61 -9.14
CA ILE A 356 -2.75 -28.14 -9.96
C ILE A 356 -4.04 -28.23 -9.16
N SER A 357 -5.17 -28.19 -9.85
CA SER A 357 -6.47 -28.56 -9.32
C SER A 357 -7.09 -29.71 -10.14
N GLY A 358 -7.80 -30.59 -9.45
CA GLY A 358 -8.45 -31.76 -10.02
C GLY A 358 -9.14 -32.55 -8.93
N ASP A 359 -9.73 -33.64 -9.33
CA ASP A 359 -10.40 -34.57 -8.40
C ASP A 359 -9.39 -35.55 -7.78
N PHE A 360 -8.80 -35.13 -6.63
CA PHE A 360 -7.79 -35.90 -5.90
C PHE A 360 -8.16 -36.01 -4.43
N VAL A 361 -7.84 -37.17 -3.84
CA VAL A 361 -8.07 -37.46 -2.41
C VAL A 361 -6.85 -37.06 -1.55
N GLY A 362 -5.68 -36.79 -2.17
CA GLY A 362 -4.47 -36.36 -1.48
C GLY A 362 -3.55 -37.52 -1.00
N THR A 363 -3.93 -38.76 -1.22
CA THR A 363 -3.13 -39.93 -0.88
C THR A 363 -2.55 -40.64 -2.11
N GLU A 364 -2.87 -40.11 -3.30
CA GLU A 364 -2.44 -40.70 -4.57
C GLU A 364 -0.94 -40.48 -4.81
N ARG A 365 -0.36 -41.38 -5.59
CA ARG A 365 1.01 -41.29 -6.09
C ARG A 365 0.98 -40.90 -7.57
N VAL A 366 1.72 -39.86 -7.91
CA VAL A 366 1.82 -39.30 -9.26
C VAL A 366 3.17 -39.66 -9.87
N VAL A 367 3.16 -40.00 -11.14
CA VAL A 367 4.38 -40.31 -11.90
C VAL A 367 5.20 -39.04 -12.10
N THR A 368 6.45 -39.04 -11.66
CA THR A 368 7.40 -37.93 -11.76
C THR A 368 8.50 -38.13 -12.78
N SER A 369 8.76 -39.39 -13.16
CA SER A 369 9.71 -39.79 -14.20
C SER A 369 9.10 -40.88 -15.08
N GLY A 370 9.50 -40.98 -16.36
CA GLY A 370 8.95 -41.94 -17.33
C GLY A 370 7.60 -41.54 -17.94
N THR A 371 7.14 -40.32 -17.75
CA THR A 371 5.85 -39.80 -18.26
C THR A 371 5.73 -39.88 -19.79
N ALA A 372 6.85 -39.67 -20.51
CA ALA A 372 6.88 -39.76 -21.99
C ALA A 372 6.60 -41.20 -22.49
N ALA A 373 7.10 -42.21 -21.81
CA ALA A 373 6.85 -43.63 -22.15
C ALA A 373 5.37 -44.00 -21.92
N LEU A 374 4.78 -43.50 -20.81
CA LEU A 374 3.35 -43.69 -20.55
C LEU A 374 2.47 -43.00 -21.59
N LYS A 375 2.84 -41.79 -22.00
CA LYS A 375 2.16 -41.03 -23.08
C LYS A 375 2.21 -41.81 -24.40
N ALA A 376 3.39 -42.29 -24.81
CA ALA A 376 3.55 -43.09 -26.05
C ALA A 376 2.68 -44.33 -26.04
N LYS A 377 2.69 -45.06 -24.92
CA LYS A 377 1.88 -46.28 -24.77
C LYS A 377 0.37 -45.99 -24.78
N MET A 378 -0.06 -44.90 -24.16
CA MET A 378 -1.45 -44.46 -24.18
C MET A 378 -1.92 -44.08 -25.59
N GLN A 379 -1.03 -43.50 -26.41
CA GLN A 379 -1.30 -43.14 -27.80
C GLN A 379 -1.15 -44.32 -28.79
N GLY A 380 -0.89 -45.52 -28.30
CA GLY A 380 -0.71 -46.70 -29.17
C GLY A 380 0.61 -46.72 -29.96
N ILE A 381 1.51 -45.80 -29.65
CA ILE A 381 2.82 -45.74 -30.28
C ILE A 381 3.75 -46.74 -29.57
N GLY A 382 4.13 -47.83 -30.21
CA GLY A 382 5.00 -48.86 -29.62
C GLY A 382 4.31 -50.23 -29.32
N ALA A 383 3.14 -50.50 -29.87
CA ALA A 383 2.41 -51.77 -29.69
C ALA A 383 2.84 -52.92 -30.61
N ASN A 384 3.91 -52.71 -31.42
CA ASN A 384 4.45 -53.69 -32.30
C ASN A 384 5.94 -53.95 -31.98
N GLU A 385 6.20 -54.65 -30.88
CA GLU A 385 7.38 -55.53 -30.71
C GLU A 385 7.10 -56.54 -29.63
#